data_8a8aa866a5f2cfc7674074164fe68a7e
#
_entry.id   8a8aa866a5f2cfc7674074164fe68a7e
#
_cell.length_a   1.000
_cell.length_b   1.000
_cell.length_c   1.000
_cell.angle_alpha   90.00
_cell.angle_beta   90.00
_cell.angle_gamma   90.00
#
_symmetry.space_group_name_H-M   'P 1'
#
loop_
_entity.id
_entity.type
_entity.pdbx_description
1 polymer ?
#
loop_
_entity_poly.entity_id
_entity_poly.type
_entity_poly.pdbx_seq_one_letter_code
_entity_poly.pdbx_strand_id
1 'polypeptide(L)'
;MTAPQFHFVPVMGHEVHVAEWGDRQKPALLMLHGLARTGRDFDEAAAALSRDFHVLCPDMIGRGRSSWARDPEVEYSVEHYAQIATGLLDHFQIDRAAWFGTSLGGMIGMHVASSPEARRVSALVVNDISPELPEAAVQRILSYVGSLPAFDSFAEGEAWLRQTYAPFGPAADAYWQRMARSSLRRRGDGRLTLHYDPRITVQFTASAHELSTWDRWSRT
;
A
#
# COMPACT_ATOMS: atom_id res chain seq x y z
N MET A 1 -5.39 -18.97 -13.71
CA MET A 1 -4.66 -17.98 -12.90
C MET A 1 -4.47 -18.59 -11.52
N THR A 2 -3.26 -18.61 -10.99
CA THR A 2 -2.99 -19.08 -9.62
C THR A 2 -3.68 -18.11 -8.64
N ALA A 3 -4.37 -18.68 -7.63
CA ALA A 3 -4.92 -17.88 -6.54
C ALA A 3 -3.81 -17.55 -5.55
N PRO A 4 -3.88 -16.40 -4.84
CA PRO A 4 -2.91 -16.07 -3.80
C PRO A 4 -3.07 -16.94 -2.57
N GLN A 5 -1.98 -17.14 -1.84
CA GLN A 5 -2.03 -17.54 -0.44
C GLN A 5 -2.08 -16.31 0.44
N PHE A 6 -2.87 -16.36 1.51
CA PHE A 6 -2.99 -15.24 2.44
C PHE A 6 -2.32 -15.56 3.76
N HIS A 7 -1.54 -14.62 4.25
CA HIS A 7 -0.81 -14.72 5.51
C HIS A 7 -1.16 -13.55 6.42
N PHE A 8 -1.07 -13.76 7.71
CA PHE A 8 -1.07 -12.75 8.74
C PHE A 8 0.27 -12.84 9.47
N VAL A 9 1.17 -11.93 9.14
CA VAL A 9 2.58 -11.98 9.53
C VAL A 9 2.83 -11.05 10.71
N PRO A 10 3.33 -11.55 11.86
CA PRO A 10 3.72 -10.69 12.96
C PRO A 10 5.03 -9.97 12.64
N VAL A 11 5.00 -8.63 12.57
CA VAL A 11 6.15 -7.76 12.34
C VAL A 11 6.05 -6.55 13.26
N MET A 12 7.08 -6.27 14.05
CA MET A 12 7.19 -5.08 14.91
C MET A 12 5.97 -4.85 15.83
N GLY A 13 5.35 -5.93 16.32
CA GLY A 13 4.16 -5.86 17.19
C GLY A 13 2.84 -5.63 16.44
N HIS A 14 2.87 -5.61 15.11
CA HIS A 14 1.71 -5.58 14.23
C HIS A 14 1.45 -6.94 13.60
N GLU A 15 0.22 -7.16 13.17
CA GLU A 15 -0.14 -8.26 12.29
C GLU A 15 -0.37 -7.68 10.87
N VAL A 16 0.45 -8.11 9.92
CA VAL A 16 0.44 -7.62 8.53
C VAL A 16 -0.16 -8.69 7.64
N HIS A 17 -1.26 -8.35 6.96
CA HIS A 17 -1.86 -9.21 5.94
C HIS A 17 -1.06 -9.14 4.64
N VAL A 18 -0.69 -10.30 4.09
CA VAL A 18 0.09 -10.41 2.85
C VAL A 18 -0.60 -11.37 1.89
N ALA A 19 -0.81 -10.93 0.65
CA ALA A 19 -1.16 -11.82 -0.46
C ALA A 19 0.13 -12.28 -1.15
N GLU A 20 0.43 -13.57 -1.04
CA GLU A 20 1.58 -14.24 -1.64
C GLU A 20 1.18 -14.95 -2.93
N TRP A 21 1.95 -14.76 -4.00
CA TRP A 21 1.72 -15.35 -5.31
C TRP A 21 2.98 -16.00 -5.86
N GLY A 22 2.82 -17.06 -6.62
CA GLY A 22 3.93 -17.72 -7.33
C GLY A 22 4.72 -18.69 -6.46
N ASP A 23 5.92 -19.01 -6.94
CA ASP A 23 6.81 -19.99 -6.33
C ASP A 23 7.92 -19.29 -5.56
N ARG A 24 8.13 -19.68 -4.30
CA ARG A 24 9.16 -19.14 -3.41
C ARG A 24 10.60 -19.34 -3.90
N GLN A 25 10.82 -20.24 -4.84
CA GLN A 25 12.13 -20.45 -5.44
C GLN A 25 12.50 -19.42 -6.53
N LYS A 26 11.53 -18.60 -6.96
CA LYS A 26 11.72 -17.54 -7.95
C LYS A 26 12.25 -16.25 -7.32
N PRO A 27 12.83 -15.35 -8.14
CA PRO A 27 13.21 -14.03 -7.66
C PRO A 27 12.03 -13.32 -6.98
N ALA A 28 12.28 -12.70 -5.82
CA ALA A 28 11.25 -12.04 -5.06
C ALA A 28 10.89 -10.66 -5.63
N LEU A 29 9.59 -10.34 -5.61
CA LEU A 29 9.03 -9.05 -5.95
C LEU A 29 8.09 -8.59 -4.83
N LEU A 30 8.41 -7.45 -4.19
CA LEU A 30 7.56 -6.82 -3.19
C LEU A 30 6.78 -5.68 -3.85
N MET A 31 5.43 -5.70 -3.77
CA MET A 31 4.55 -4.70 -4.37
C MET A 31 3.82 -3.91 -3.28
N LEU A 32 4.12 -2.62 -3.16
CA LEU A 32 3.63 -1.72 -2.10
C LEU A 32 2.61 -0.72 -2.65
N HIS A 33 1.43 -0.69 -2.06
CA HIS A 33 0.29 0.12 -2.50
C HIS A 33 0.37 1.59 -2.05
N GLY A 34 -0.50 2.44 -2.62
CA GLY A 34 -0.65 3.85 -2.25
C GLY A 34 -1.35 4.04 -0.91
N LEU A 35 -1.40 5.30 -0.43
CA LEU A 35 -1.82 5.70 0.91
C LEU A 35 -3.11 5.04 1.41
N ALA A 36 -4.23 5.22 0.70
CA ALA A 36 -5.56 4.73 1.11
C ALA A 36 -5.98 3.48 0.33
N ARG A 37 -4.99 2.67 -0.10
CA ARG A 37 -5.20 1.47 -0.91
C ARG A 37 -4.79 0.21 -0.15
N THR A 38 -4.87 -0.93 -0.79
CA THR A 38 -4.51 -2.25 -0.24
C THR A 38 -3.64 -3.03 -1.22
N GLY A 39 -2.96 -4.06 -0.77
CA GLY A 39 -2.19 -4.97 -1.62
C GLY A 39 -3.02 -5.65 -2.72
N ARG A 40 -4.35 -5.68 -2.57
CA ARG A 40 -5.28 -6.24 -3.56
C ARG A 40 -5.40 -5.44 -4.85
N ASP A 41 -4.87 -4.21 -4.88
CA ASP A 41 -4.79 -3.42 -6.13
C ASP A 41 -3.90 -4.11 -7.17
N PHE A 42 -2.94 -4.90 -6.71
CA PHE A 42 -1.98 -5.60 -7.55
C PHE A 42 -2.42 -6.99 -8.02
N ASP A 43 -3.62 -7.47 -7.69
CA ASP A 43 -4.04 -8.85 -7.96
C ASP A 43 -3.83 -9.31 -9.41
N GLU A 44 -4.18 -8.48 -10.38
CA GLU A 44 -4.01 -8.83 -11.80
C GLU A 44 -2.54 -8.85 -12.21
N ALA A 45 -1.79 -7.83 -11.79
CA ALA A 45 -0.35 -7.74 -12.06
C ALA A 45 0.41 -8.87 -11.35
N ALA A 46 0.11 -9.12 -10.07
CA ALA A 46 0.72 -10.18 -9.30
C ALA A 46 0.43 -11.57 -9.89
N ALA A 47 -0.82 -11.82 -10.30
CA ALA A 47 -1.19 -13.06 -10.97
C ALA A 47 -0.41 -13.27 -12.29
N ALA A 48 -0.19 -12.21 -13.06
CA ALA A 48 0.59 -12.27 -14.29
C ALA A 48 2.08 -12.49 -14.01
N LEU A 49 2.65 -11.73 -13.06
CA LEU A 49 4.07 -11.75 -12.71
C LEU A 49 4.46 -13.00 -11.91
N SER A 50 3.51 -13.68 -11.26
CA SER A 50 3.77 -14.92 -10.49
C SER A 50 4.32 -16.09 -11.33
N ARG A 51 4.24 -15.97 -12.65
CA ARG A 51 4.89 -16.94 -13.57
C ARG A 51 6.41 -16.86 -13.50
N ASP A 52 6.96 -15.68 -13.18
CA ASP A 52 8.40 -15.41 -13.23
C ASP A 52 8.96 -14.97 -11.87
N PHE A 53 8.09 -14.54 -10.94
CA PHE A 53 8.46 -14.02 -9.63
C PHE A 53 7.69 -14.71 -8.49
N HIS A 54 8.30 -14.70 -7.31
CA HIS A 54 7.64 -14.86 -6.02
C HIS A 54 7.15 -13.48 -5.58
N VAL A 55 5.84 -13.21 -5.64
CA VAL A 55 5.28 -11.88 -5.45
C VAL A 55 4.62 -11.76 -4.09
N LEU A 56 4.97 -10.71 -3.33
CA LEU A 56 4.36 -10.34 -2.05
C LEU A 56 3.63 -9.01 -2.20
N CYS A 57 2.33 -8.99 -1.87
CA CYS A 57 1.49 -7.80 -1.88
C CYS A 57 0.91 -7.59 -0.47
N PRO A 58 1.63 -6.90 0.44
CA PRO A 58 1.12 -6.64 1.79
C PRO A 58 0.05 -5.55 1.78
N ASP A 59 -0.89 -5.63 2.73
CA ASP A 59 -1.63 -4.48 3.21
C ASP A 59 -0.76 -3.79 4.26
N MET A 60 -0.28 -2.58 4.00
CA MET A 60 0.48 -1.84 5.02
C MET A 60 -0.41 -1.56 6.24
N ILE A 61 0.18 -1.46 7.44
CA ILE A 61 -0.59 -1.23 8.68
C ILE A 61 -1.54 -0.03 8.54
N GLY A 62 -2.72 -0.14 9.13
CA GLY A 62 -3.80 0.82 8.98
C GLY A 62 -4.62 0.66 7.70
N ARG A 63 -4.34 -0.33 6.85
CA ARG A 63 -5.09 -0.59 5.61
C ARG A 63 -5.49 -2.06 5.50
N GLY A 64 -6.54 -2.29 4.75
CA GLY A 64 -7.01 -3.64 4.45
C GLY A 64 -7.21 -4.47 5.70
N ARG A 65 -6.61 -5.64 5.74
CA ARG A 65 -6.73 -6.61 6.84
C ARG A 65 -5.59 -6.53 7.86
N SER A 66 -4.61 -5.65 7.66
CA SER A 66 -3.54 -5.44 8.63
C SER A 66 -4.02 -4.67 9.86
N SER A 67 -3.31 -4.84 10.98
CA SER A 67 -3.61 -4.11 12.21
C SER A 67 -3.46 -2.61 12.04
N TRP A 68 -4.16 -1.85 12.86
CA TRP A 68 -4.06 -0.41 12.91
C TRP A 68 -2.96 0.03 13.88
N ALA A 69 -2.39 1.21 13.67
CA ALA A 69 -1.40 1.81 14.54
C ALA A 69 -1.96 2.05 15.94
N ARG A 70 -1.14 1.80 16.96
CA ARG A 70 -1.39 2.20 18.35
C ARG A 70 -1.02 3.67 18.55
N ASP A 71 0.14 4.05 18.04
CA ASP A 71 0.64 5.43 18.00
C ASP A 71 0.77 5.89 16.53
N PRO A 72 -0.27 6.52 15.95
CA PRO A 72 -0.27 6.92 14.55
C PRO A 72 0.83 7.93 14.18
N GLU A 73 1.24 8.80 15.12
CA GLU A 73 2.26 9.82 14.85
C GLU A 73 3.65 9.21 14.60
N VAL A 74 3.92 8.07 15.21
CA VAL A 74 5.16 7.32 15.04
C VAL A 74 5.02 6.25 13.96
N GLU A 75 3.96 5.45 14.02
CA GLU A 75 3.82 4.22 13.25
C GLU A 75 3.31 4.44 11.82
N TYR A 76 2.72 5.60 11.50
CA TYR A 76 2.34 5.95 10.12
C TYR A 76 3.39 6.85 9.45
N SER A 77 4.67 6.60 9.69
CA SER A 77 5.79 7.24 9.01
C SER A 77 6.38 6.36 7.90
N VAL A 78 7.03 6.96 6.91
CA VAL A 78 7.71 6.22 5.84
C VAL A 78 8.81 5.34 6.40
N GLU A 79 9.53 5.82 7.42
CA GLU A 79 10.56 5.05 8.11
C GLU A 79 9.99 3.78 8.75
N HIS A 80 8.89 3.90 9.50
CA HIS A 80 8.25 2.73 10.15
C HIS A 80 7.70 1.75 9.11
N TYR A 81 7.08 2.22 8.04
CA TYR A 81 6.64 1.36 6.94
C TYR A 81 7.81 0.64 6.27
N ALA A 82 8.96 1.30 6.11
CA ALA A 82 10.17 0.69 5.55
C ALA A 82 10.68 -0.46 6.44
N GLN A 83 10.69 -0.27 7.76
CA GLN A 83 11.04 -1.31 8.73
C GLN A 83 10.06 -2.49 8.68
N ILE A 84 8.75 -2.23 8.55
CA ILE A 84 7.75 -3.29 8.35
C ILE A 84 8.02 -4.04 7.05
N ALA A 85 8.28 -3.33 5.95
CA ALA A 85 8.51 -3.95 4.65
C ALA A 85 9.76 -4.84 4.64
N THR A 86 10.86 -4.39 5.26
CA THR A 86 12.07 -5.22 5.41
C THR A 86 11.85 -6.39 6.36
N GLY A 87 11.10 -6.19 7.45
CA GLY A 87 10.72 -7.27 8.37
C GLY A 87 9.84 -8.35 7.70
N LEU A 88 9.01 -7.97 6.72
CA LEU A 88 8.29 -8.96 5.91
C LEU A 88 9.25 -9.80 5.07
N LEU A 89 10.27 -9.18 4.44
CA LEU A 89 11.28 -9.94 3.70
C LEU A 89 12.01 -10.93 4.62
N ASP A 90 12.33 -10.54 5.86
CA ASP A 90 12.96 -11.44 6.84
C ASP A 90 12.05 -12.61 7.20
N HIS A 91 10.75 -12.36 7.42
CA HIS A 91 9.77 -13.42 7.70
C HIS A 91 9.70 -14.46 6.56
N PHE A 92 9.70 -14.00 5.31
CA PHE A 92 9.68 -14.88 4.14
C PHE A 92 11.06 -15.42 3.75
N GLN A 93 12.11 -15.14 4.55
CA GLN A 93 13.49 -15.55 4.30
C GLN A 93 14.04 -15.04 2.95
N ILE A 94 13.65 -13.82 2.59
CA ILE A 94 14.07 -13.13 1.36
C ILE A 94 15.18 -12.15 1.71
N ASP A 95 16.40 -12.41 1.25
CA ASP A 95 17.52 -11.50 1.48
C ASP A 95 17.39 -10.22 0.62
N ARG A 96 16.94 -10.36 -0.64
CA ARG A 96 16.87 -9.28 -1.61
C ARG A 96 15.67 -9.46 -2.55
N ALA A 97 14.95 -8.38 -2.84
CA ALA A 97 13.79 -8.39 -3.73
C ALA A 97 13.85 -7.24 -4.75
N ALA A 98 13.18 -7.42 -5.89
CA ALA A 98 12.72 -6.28 -6.67
C ALA A 98 11.54 -5.63 -5.94
N TRP A 99 11.43 -4.29 -6.02
CA TRP A 99 10.38 -3.51 -5.36
C TRP A 99 9.59 -2.74 -6.41
N PHE A 100 8.28 -2.79 -6.29
CA PHE A 100 7.35 -1.97 -7.05
C PHE A 100 6.51 -1.17 -6.05
N GLY A 101 6.61 0.15 -6.08
CA GLY A 101 5.89 1.02 -5.16
C GLY A 101 5.03 2.05 -5.87
N THR A 102 3.73 2.08 -5.55
CA THR A 102 2.82 3.13 -6.03
C THR A 102 2.67 4.20 -4.96
N SER A 103 2.91 5.47 -5.31
CA SER A 103 2.73 6.62 -4.42
C SER A 103 3.49 6.42 -3.10
N LEU A 104 2.80 6.27 -1.94
CA LEU A 104 3.41 5.93 -0.66
C LEU A 104 4.36 4.72 -0.76
N GLY A 105 3.96 3.67 -1.49
CA GLY A 105 4.83 2.51 -1.71
C GLY A 105 6.14 2.86 -2.42
N GLY A 106 6.13 3.83 -3.33
CA GLY A 106 7.33 4.38 -3.98
C GLY A 106 8.22 5.13 -2.98
N MET A 107 7.64 5.93 -2.09
CA MET A 107 8.37 6.62 -1.01
C MET A 107 9.06 5.62 -0.08
N ILE A 108 8.37 4.54 0.30
CA ILE A 108 8.94 3.46 1.12
C ILE A 108 10.12 2.81 0.38
N GLY A 109 9.96 2.47 -0.90
CA GLY A 109 11.02 1.87 -1.71
C GLY A 109 12.25 2.78 -1.83
N MET A 110 12.06 4.08 -2.10
CA MET A 110 13.14 5.07 -2.14
C MET A 110 13.84 5.21 -0.78
N HIS A 111 13.07 5.19 0.33
CA HIS A 111 13.65 5.23 1.67
C HIS A 111 14.59 4.05 1.91
N VAL A 112 14.16 2.82 1.62
CA VAL A 112 15.00 1.63 1.79
C VAL A 112 16.20 1.67 0.86
N ALA A 113 16.02 1.99 -0.43
CA ALA A 113 17.09 2.03 -1.42
C ALA A 113 18.18 3.08 -1.12
N SER A 114 17.84 4.14 -0.37
CA SER A 114 18.79 5.19 0.04
C SER A 114 19.31 5.04 1.48
N SER A 115 18.95 3.95 2.18
CA SER A 115 19.29 3.65 3.57
C SER A 115 20.44 2.61 3.67
N PRO A 116 20.93 2.30 4.87
CA PRO A 116 21.85 1.17 5.09
C PRO A 116 21.27 -0.19 4.63
N GLU A 117 19.96 -0.31 4.49
CA GLU A 117 19.27 -1.50 3.99
C GLU A 117 19.16 -1.54 2.44
N ALA A 118 19.82 -0.64 1.71
CA ALA A 118 19.79 -0.57 0.23
C ALA A 118 20.08 -1.92 -0.47
N ARG A 119 20.90 -2.77 0.16
CA ARG A 119 21.19 -4.14 -0.33
C ARG A 119 19.94 -5.01 -0.48
N ARG A 120 18.85 -4.70 0.23
CA ARG A 120 17.57 -5.43 0.18
C ARG A 120 16.78 -5.14 -1.12
N VAL A 121 17.19 -4.11 -1.88
CA VAL A 121 16.54 -3.68 -3.12
C VAL A 121 17.40 -4.11 -4.30
N SER A 122 16.88 -5.02 -5.14
CA SER A 122 17.58 -5.45 -6.37
C SER A 122 17.27 -4.55 -7.58
N ALA A 123 16.06 -4.03 -7.61
CA ALA A 123 15.55 -3.06 -8.56
C ALA A 123 14.38 -2.33 -7.92
N LEU A 124 14.18 -1.07 -8.27
CA LEU A 124 13.05 -0.27 -7.77
C LEU A 124 12.28 0.33 -8.94
N VAL A 125 10.98 0.04 -8.98
CA VAL A 125 10.02 0.73 -9.83
C VAL A 125 9.19 1.66 -8.97
N VAL A 126 9.28 2.95 -9.27
CA VAL A 126 8.51 4.01 -8.60
C VAL A 126 7.38 4.45 -9.54
N ASN A 127 6.14 4.25 -9.10
CA ASN A 127 4.95 4.57 -9.88
C ASN A 127 4.13 5.66 -9.18
N ASP A 128 3.68 6.65 -9.95
CA ASP A 128 2.73 7.69 -9.51
C ASP A 128 3.20 8.48 -8.26
N ILE A 129 4.47 8.82 -8.21
CA ILE A 129 5.05 9.71 -7.18
C ILE A 129 6.27 10.44 -7.76
N SER A 130 6.42 11.70 -7.40
CA SER A 130 7.62 12.50 -7.67
C SER A 130 8.42 12.76 -6.40
N PRO A 131 9.69 13.20 -6.50
CA PRO A 131 10.50 13.53 -5.34
C PRO A 131 9.91 14.61 -4.43
N GLU A 132 8.96 15.38 -4.94
CA GLU A 132 8.22 16.41 -4.20
C GLU A 132 6.74 16.30 -4.51
N LEU A 133 5.91 16.31 -3.45
CA LEU A 133 4.45 16.32 -3.60
C LEU A 133 3.96 17.77 -3.71
N PRO A 134 3.33 18.17 -4.84
CA PRO A 134 2.70 19.47 -4.94
C PRO A 134 1.62 19.66 -3.87
N GLU A 135 1.55 20.84 -3.25
CA GLU A 135 0.56 21.14 -2.22
C GLU A 135 -0.88 20.85 -2.68
N ALA A 136 -1.20 21.16 -3.94
CA ALA A 136 -2.51 20.88 -4.51
C ALA A 136 -2.84 19.36 -4.53
N ALA A 137 -1.84 18.49 -4.71
CA ALA A 137 -2.02 17.04 -4.63
C ALA A 137 -2.28 16.58 -3.20
N VAL A 138 -1.56 17.14 -2.22
CA VAL A 138 -1.76 16.87 -0.79
C VAL A 138 -3.17 17.29 -0.37
N GLN A 139 -3.60 18.52 -0.70
CA GLN A 139 -4.94 19.03 -0.38
C GLN A 139 -6.04 18.15 -1.00
N ARG A 140 -5.85 17.72 -2.24
CA ARG A 140 -6.78 16.81 -2.88
C ARG A 140 -6.86 15.47 -2.15
N ILE A 141 -5.75 14.87 -1.75
CA ILE A 141 -5.74 13.61 -1.00
C ILE A 141 -6.48 13.80 0.33
N LEU A 142 -6.18 14.85 1.08
CA LEU A 142 -6.82 15.15 2.34
C LEU A 142 -8.34 15.34 2.22
N SER A 143 -8.82 15.83 1.08
CA SER A 143 -10.25 16.05 0.86
C SER A 143 -11.10 14.76 0.87
N TYR A 144 -10.51 13.58 0.60
CA TYR A 144 -11.22 12.31 0.59
C TYR A 144 -10.68 11.24 1.56
N VAL A 145 -9.44 11.38 2.05
CA VAL A 145 -8.85 10.39 2.97
C VAL A 145 -9.20 10.68 4.44
N GLY A 146 -9.32 11.94 4.83
CA GLY A 146 -9.48 12.35 6.23
C GLY A 146 -10.82 11.99 6.86
N SER A 147 -11.83 11.60 6.08
CA SER A 147 -13.14 11.19 6.57
C SER A 147 -13.57 9.86 5.97
N LEU A 148 -14.13 8.97 6.80
CA LEU A 148 -14.67 7.70 6.34
C LEU A 148 -16.17 7.85 6.02
N PRO A 149 -16.58 7.88 4.74
CA PRO A 149 -17.99 7.85 4.39
C PRO A 149 -18.62 6.53 4.84
N ALA A 150 -19.94 6.54 5.05
CA ALA A 150 -20.70 5.36 5.35
C ALA A 150 -21.73 5.13 4.23
N PHE A 151 -21.82 3.90 3.75
CA PHE A 151 -22.67 3.50 2.63
C PHE A 151 -23.69 2.47 3.10
N ASP A 152 -24.94 2.57 2.62
CA ASP A 152 -25.98 1.61 2.95
C ASP A 152 -25.87 0.34 2.09
N SER A 153 -25.26 0.44 0.91
CA SER A 153 -25.09 -0.67 -0.01
C SER A 153 -23.68 -0.73 -0.61
N PHE A 154 -23.33 -1.92 -1.13
CA PHE A 154 -22.07 -2.12 -1.86
C PHE A 154 -22.05 -1.28 -3.16
N ALA A 155 -23.19 -1.16 -3.85
CA ALA A 155 -23.30 -0.37 -5.07
C ALA A 155 -23.07 1.13 -4.82
N GLU A 156 -23.54 1.65 -3.69
CA GLU A 156 -23.27 3.04 -3.28
C GLU A 156 -21.77 3.28 -3.01
N GLY A 157 -21.13 2.35 -2.30
CA GLY A 157 -19.67 2.43 -2.07
C GLY A 157 -18.86 2.33 -3.37
N GLU A 158 -19.26 1.45 -4.31
CA GLU A 158 -18.63 1.35 -5.63
C GLU A 158 -18.81 2.66 -6.43
N ALA A 159 -20.00 3.24 -6.43
CA ALA A 159 -20.28 4.50 -7.11
C ALA A 159 -19.42 5.64 -6.57
N TRP A 160 -19.25 5.71 -5.24
CA TRP A 160 -18.36 6.68 -4.59
C TRP A 160 -16.90 6.48 -5.01
N LEU A 161 -16.41 5.24 -5.05
CA LEU A 161 -15.05 4.94 -5.51
C LEU A 161 -14.83 5.36 -6.97
N ARG A 162 -15.79 5.07 -7.86
CA ARG A 162 -15.74 5.50 -9.27
C ARG A 162 -15.64 7.01 -9.39
N GLN A 163 -16.41 7.75 -8.63
CA GLN A 163 -16.39 9.22 -8.63
C GLN A 163 -15.07 9.77 -8.08
N THR A 164 -14.61 9.26 -6.94
CA THR A 164 -13.41 9.74 -6.25
C THR A 164 -12.14 9.48 -7.07
N TYR A 165 -12.07 8.32 -7.72
CA TYR A 165 -10.90 7.90 -8.50
C TYR A 165 -11.05 8.13 -10.01
N ALA A 166 -12.15 8.74 -10.49
CA ALA A 166 -12.33 9.10 -11.89
C ALA A 166 -11.16 9.85 -12.54
N PRO A 167 -10.48 10.78 -11.84
CA PRO A 167 -9.34 11.49 -12.40
C PRO A 167 -8.11 10.63 -12.75
N PHE A 168 -8.04 9.37 -12.26
CA PHE A 168 -6.97 8.44 -12.63
C PHE A 168 -7.19 7.80 -14.02
N GLY A 169 -8.32 8.07 -14.65
CA GLY A 169 -8.63 7.61 -15.99
C GLY A 169 -9.74 6.57 -16.05
N PRO A 170 -10.14 6.18 -17.27
CA PRO A 170 -11.20 5.20 -17.47
C PRO A 170 -10.72 3.79 -17.09
N ALA A 171 -11.60 3.01 -16.46
CA ALA A 171 -11.35 1.61 -16.14
C ALA A 171 -12.61 0.77 -16.41
N ALA A 172 -12.41 -0.53 -16.68
CA ALA A 172 -13.50 -1.47 -16.91
C ALA A 172 -14.34 -1.70 -15.63
N ASP A 173 -15.59 -2.09 -15.78
CA ASP A 173 -16.48 -2.39 -14.64
C ASP A 173 -15.91 -3.46 -13.71
N ALA A 174 -15.27 -4.48 -14.25
CA ALA A 174 -14.62 -5.54 -13.46
C ALA A 174 -13.52 -4.98 -12.53
N TYR A 175 -12.78 -3.96 -12.96
CA TYR A 175 -11.80 -3.26 -12.11
C TYR A 175 -12.49 -2.58 -10.93
N TRP A 176 -13.54 -1.80 -11.18
CA TRP A 176 -14.25 -1.07 -10.14
C TRP A 176 -14.91 -2.00 -9.12
N GLN A 177 -15.53 -3.09 -9.59
CA GLN A 177 -16.09 -4.11 -8.71
C GLN A 177 -15.04 -4.78 -7.83
N ARG A 178 -13.87 -5.11 -8.38
CA ARG A 178 -12.75 -5.66 -7.60
C ARG A 178 -12.24 -4.64 -6.60
N MET A 179 -12.03 -3.39 -7.02
CA MET A 179 -11.60 -2.30 -6.17
C MET A 179 -12.56 -2.10 -4.99
N ALA A 180 -13.87 -2.10 -5.23
CA ALA A 180 -14.86 -1.98 -4.19
C ALA A 180 -14.79 -3.15 -3.18
N ARG A 181 -14.63 -4.40 -3.67
CA ARG A 181 -14.51 -5.58 -2.79
C ARG A 181 -13.29 -5.51 -1.86
N SER A 182 -12.18 -4.94 -2.30
CA SER A 182 -10.97 -4.81 -1.48
C SER A 182 -10.95 -3.56 -0.61
N SER A 183 -11.69 -2.50 -1.00
CA SER A 183 -11.68 -1.20 -0.32
C SER A 183 -12.79 -1.03 0.71
N LEU A 184 -13.84 -1.83 0.68
CA LEU A 184 -14.98 -1.70 1.57
C LEU A 184 -14.96 -2.75 2.67
N ARG A 185 -15.31 -2.33 3.89
CA ARG A 185 -15.57 -3.21 5.03
C ARG A 185 -16.90 -2.87 5.67
N ARG A 186 -17.51 -3.85 6.34
CA ARG A 186 -18.73 -3.64 7.11
C ARG A 186 -18.40 -3.10 8.50
N ARG A 187 -19.16 -2.12 8.94
CA ARG A 187 -19.11 -1.53 10.28
C ARG A 187 -20.00 -2.33 11.25
N GLY A 188 -19.86 -2.05 12.55
CA GLY A 188 -20.70 -2.67 13.57
C GLY A 188 -22.19 -2.28 13.48
N ASP A 189 -22.53 -1.16 12.84
CA ASP A 189 -23.90 -0.73 12.55
C ASP A 189 -24.49 -1.36 11.27
N GLY A 190 -23.74 -2.28 10.63
CA GLY A 190 -24.14 -2.99 9.41
C GLY A 190 -23.89 -2.23 8.12
N ARG A 191 -23.57 -0.92 8.16
CA ARG A 191 -23.22 -0.12 6.99
C ARG A 191 -21.82 -0.45 6.50
N LEU A 192 -21.51 -0.09 5.27
CA LEU A 192 -20.18 -0.22 4.69
C LEU A 192 -19.39 1.09 4.87
N THR A 193 -18.07 0.97 4.92
CA THR A 193 -17.13 2.09 4.92
C THR A 193 -15.82 1.67 4.27
N LEU A 194 -14.89 2.60 4.08
CA LEU A 194 -13.58 2.30 3.53
C LEU A 194 -12.74 1.47 4.53
N HIS A 195 -11.86 0.64 3.99
CA HIS A 195 -11.07 -0.33 4.76
C HIS A 195 -9.68 0.22 5.07
N TYR A 196 -9.61 1.39 5.70
CA TYR A 196 -8.39 1.95 6.26
C TYR A 196 -8.68 2.77 7.54
N ASP A 197 -7.63 3.01 8.32
CA ASP A 197 -7.66 3.90 9.48
C ASP A 197 -7.62 5.37 9.01
N PRO A 198 -8.60 6.22 9.35
CA PRO A 198 -8.58 7.62 8.93
C PRO A 198 -7.38 8.41 9.48
N ARG A 199 -6.74 7.92 10.54
CA ARG A 199 -5.55 8.53 11.14
C ARG A 199 -4.29 8.42 10.27
N ILE A 200 -4.32 7.67 9.14
CA ILE A 200 -3.19 7.65 8.19
C ILE A 200 -2.85 9.02 7.61
N THR A 201 -3.75 9.99 7.72
CA THR A 201 -3.51 11.38 7.30
C THR A 201 -2.45 12.09 8.14
N VAL A 202 -2.10 11.55 9.31
CA VAL A 202 -1.07 12.12 10.20
C VAL A 202 0.30 12.25 9.51
N GLN A 203 0.57 11.43 8.49
CA GLN A 203 1.80 11.55 7.71
C GLN A 203 1.94 12.90 6.98
N PHE A 204 0.83 13.60 6.71
CA PHE A 204 0.86 14.95 6.11
C PHE A 204 1.09 16.07 7.14
N THR A 205 1.08 15.77 8.41
CA THR A 205 1.32 16.70 9.51
C THR A 205 2.55 16.33 10.33
N ALA A 206 2.50 15.24 11.08
CA ALA A 206 3.61 14.80 11.94
C ALA A 206 4.85 14.40 11.14
N SER A 207 4.68 13.77 9.96
CA SER A 207 5.77 13.32 9.09
C SER A 207 5.89 14.16 7.80
N ALA A 208 5.42 15.42 7.81
CA ALA A 208 5.44 16.28 6.62
C ALA A 208 6.85 16.49 6.03
N HIS A 209 7.90 16.40 6.84
CA HIS A 209 9.30 16.45 6.40
C HIS A 209 9.69 15.28 5.46
N GLU A 210 8.95 14.18 5.48
CA GLU A 210 9.18 13.04 4.59
C GLU A 210 8.57 13.23 3.19
N LEU A 211 7.73 14.25 2.97
CA LEU A 211 7.04 14.50 1.70
C LEU A 211 7.97 15.05 0.61
N SER A 212 9.14 15.59 0.97
CA SER A 212 10.23 15.91 0.05
C SER A 212 11.27 14.79 0.10
N THR A 213 11.54 14.17 -1.04
CA THR A 213 12.41 12.99 -1.15
C THR A 213 13.61 13.21 -2.10
N TRP A 214 13.95 14.47 -2.42
CA TRP A 214 15.06 14.80 -3.33
C TRP A 214 16.40 14.20 -2.89
N ASP A 215 16.67 14.22 -1.59
CA ASP A 215 17.90 13.63 -1.02
C ASP A 215 17.95 12.10 -1.19
N ARG A 216 16.79 11.46 -1.12
CA ARG A 216 16.66 10.01 -1.34
C ARG A 216 16.73 9.68 -2.82
N TRP A 217 16.03 10.46 -3.65
CA TRP A 217 16.04 10.31 -5.10
C TRP A 217 17.43 10.32 -5.70
N SER A 218 18.30 11.24 -5.25
CA SER A 218 19.66 11.35 -5.75
C SER A 218 20.57 10.18 -5.35
N ARG A 219 20.14 9.33 -4.40
CA ARG A 219 20.91 8.17 -3.89
C ARG A 219 20.29 6.83 -4.29
N THR A 220 19.16 6.86 -4.99
CA THR A 220 18.47 5.67 -5.50
C THR A 220 18.87 5.39 -6.94
#